data_d6a7900bf8b0b7af65269861a93d1da2
#
_entry.id   d6a7900bf8b0b7af65269861a93d1da2
#
_cell.length_a   1.000
_cell.length_b   1.000
_cell.length_c   1.000
_cell.angle_alpha   90.00
_cell.angle_beta   90.00
_cell.angle_gamma   90.00
#
_symmetry.space_group_name_H-M   'P 1'
#
loop_
_entity.id
_entity.type
_entity.pdbx_description
1 polymer ?
#
loop_
_entity_poly.entity_id
_entity_poly.type
_entity_poly.pdbx_seq_one_letter_code
_entity_poly.pdbx_strand_id
1 'polypeptide(L)'
;YPRAAVSAKRIQAVLNSDISIQEHESLNQIDTLNGHTLSFENVTFAYPDGEEAVLKDISFNATQGETVAFIGSTGSGKSTLINLIPRFYDVSKGEIKIDGMNIQNYSISSLRDKIGFIPQKAMLFTGTIAENIRYGKEDATIEEVEHAAHIAQAYDFIKEKPLGFDELITESATNVSGGQRQRLSIARAIIKKPQIYIFDDSFSALDFKTDSMLRHALKSETMESIVLVVAQRISTIMDADKIIVLHEGEVVGKGKHKELLKTCPIYHEIAASQLSEEELNYE
;
A
#
# COMPACT_ATOMS: atom_id res chain seq x y z
N TYR A 1 12.00 -45.04 -11.16
CA TYR A 1 11.11 -44.34 -12.10
C TYR A 1 9.91 -43.59 -11.43
N PRO A 2 9.23 -44.09 -10.35
CA PRO A 2 8.05 -43.39 -9.80
C PRO A 2 8.35 -42.00 -9.26
N ARG A 3 9.49 -41.78 -8.57
CA ARG A 3 9.89 -40.48 -8.03
C ARG A 3 10.17 -39.45 -9.13
N ALA A 4 10.83 -39.84 -10.21
CA ALA A 4 11.10 -38.96 -11.35
C ALA A 4 9.80 -38.53 -12.04
N ALA A 5 8.84 -39.44 -12.20
CA ALA A 5 7.53 -39.13 -12.78
C ALA A 5 6.72 -38.16 -11.93
N VAL A 6 6.78 -38.29 -10.59
CA VAL A 6 6.12 -37.34 -9.68
C VAL A 6 6.76 -35.95 -9.76
N SER A 7 8.11 -35.89 -9.78
CA SER A 7 8.83 -34.62 -9.93
C SER A 7 8.54 -33.95 -11.28
N ALA A 8 8.53 -34.72 -12.37
CA ALA A 8 8.20 -34.23 -13.70
C ALA A 8 6.75 -33.68 -13.76
N LYS A 9 5.76 -34.34 -13.15
CA LYS A 9 4.38 -33.84 -13.07
C LYS A 9 4.28 -32.53 -12.30
N ARG A 10 5.03 -32.38 -11.19
CA ARG A 10 5.04 -31.12 -10.42
C ARG A 10 5.64 -29.97 -11.23
N ILE A 11 6.75 -30.21 -11.93
CA ILE A 11 7.37 -29.21 -12.82
C ILE A 11 6.40 -28.87 -13.95
N GLN A 12 5.80 -29.87 -14.59
CA GLN A 12 4.84 -29.67 -15.67
C GLN A 12 3.60 -28.89 -15.20
N ALA A 13 3.11 -29.13 -13.99
CA ALA A 13 1.99 -28.37 -13.41
C ALA A 13 2.32 -26.87 -13.27
N VAL A 14 3.55 -26.53 -12.87
CA VAL A 14 4.01 -25.14 -12.78
C VAL A 14 4.17 -24.51 -14.16
N LEU A 15 4.77 -25.25 -15.11
CA LEU A 15 4.98 -24.77 -16.49
C LEU A 15 3.66 -24.58 -17.27
N ASN A 16 2.66 -25.38 -16.93
CA ASN A 16 1.33 -25.33 -17.57
C ASN A 16 0.35 -24.43 -16.80
N SER A 17 0.79 -23.75 -15.72
CA SER A 17 -0.09 -22.79 -15.03
C SER A 17 -0.33 -21.58 -15.93
N ASP A 18 -1.61 -21.27 -16.17
CA ASP A 18 -2.00 -20.10 -16.95
C ASP A 18 -1.59 -18.80 -16.23
N ILE A 19 -1.00 -17.88 -16.98
CA ILE A 19 -0.76 -16.53 -16.52
C ILE A 19 -2.10 -15.78 -16.60
N SER A 20 -2.73 -15.55 -15.45
CA SER A 20 -4.05 -14.92 -15.36
C SER A 20 -4.05 -13.45 -15.79
N ILE A 21 -2.92 -12.75 -15.66
CA ILE A 21 -2.77 -11.36 -16.05
C ILE A 21 -1.99 -11.31 -17.34
N GLN A 22 -2.67 -10.97 -18.43
CA GLN A 22 -2.03 -10.81 -19.74
C GLN A 22 -1.49 -9.39 -19.89
N GLU A 23 -0.26 -9.29 -20.36
CA GLU A 23 0.36 -8.01 -20.69
C GLU A 23 -0.13 -7.57 -22.08
N HIS A 24 -0.60 -6.34 -22.16
CA HIS A 24 -0.86 -5.68 -23.44
C HIS A 24 0.33 -4.78 -23.79
N GLU A 25 0.59 -4.58 -25.10
CA GLU A 25 1.56 -3.56 -25.51
C GLU A 25 1.11 -2.22 -24.94
N SER A 26 2.01 -1.55 -24.17
CA SER A 26 1.68 -0.29 -23.52
C SER A 26 1.28 0.76 -24.57
N LEU A 27 0.09 1.31 -24.43
CA LEU A 27 -0.28 2.51 -25.13
C LEU A 27 0.58 3.68 -24.61
N ASN A 28 0.91 4.62 -25.50
CA ASN A 28 1.78 5.77 -25.17
C ASN A 28 1.33 6.46 -23.88
N GLN A 29 2.30 6.83 -23.04
CA GLN A 29 2.06 7.60 -21.82
C GLN A 29 1.26 8.87 -22.14
N ILE A 30 0.21 9.13 -21.40
CA ILE A 30 -0.51 10.40 -21.45
C ILE A 30 0.28 11.37 -20.55
N ASP A 31 0.79 12.44 -21.10
CA ASP A 31 1.36 13.55 -20.32
C ASP A 31 0.26 14.20 -19.50
N THR A 32 0.34 14.10 -18.18
CA THR A 32 -0.63 14.69 -17.25
C THR A 32 -0.28 16.16 -17.01
N LEU A 33 -0.98 17.05 -17.70
CA LEU A 33 -0.87 18.51 -17.51
C LEU A 33 -1.45 18.99 -16.17
N ASN A 34 -2.24 18.15 -15.47
CA ASN A 34 -3.05 18.54 -14.28
C ASN A 34 -2.71 17.75 -13.01
N GLY A 35 -1.52 17.17 -12.90
CA GLY A 35 -1.16 16.33 -11.76
C GLY A 35 -1.70 14.90 -11.86
N HIS A 36 -1.28 14.05 -10.90
CA HIS A 36 -1.64 12.63 -10.90
C HIS A 36 -3.05 12.38 -10.39
N THR A 37 -3.73 11.41 -10.99
CA THR A 37 -5.09 11.01 -10.61
C THR A 37 -5.20 9.49 -10.53
N LEU A 38 -6.04 9.03 -9.60
CA LEU A 38 -6.48 7.65 -9.49
C LEU A 38 -8.00 7.63 -9.42
N SER A 39 -8.67 6.81 -10.24
CA SER A 39 -10.12 6.61 -10.15
C SER A 39 -10.48 5.12 -10.17
N PHE A 40 -11.48 4.79 -9.37
CA PHE A 40 -12.23 3.54 -9.41
C PHE A 40 -13.63 3.86 -9.93
N GLU A 41 -14.07 3.16 -10.97
CA GLU A 41 -15.35 3.39 -11.64
C GLU A 41 -16.17 2.11 -11.65
N ASN A 42 -17.15 2.00 -10.74
CA ASN A 42 -18.06 0.86 -10.58
C ASN A 42 -17.34 -0.51 -10.48
N VAL A 43 -16.24 -0.55 -9.74
CA VAL A 43 -15.36 -1.71 -9.63
C VAL A 43 -16.02 -2.80 -8.81
N THR A 44 -16.19 -3.98 -9.43
CA THR A 44 -16.58 -5.22 -8.76
C THR A 44 -15.48 -6.24 -8.93
N PHE A 45 -15.17 -6.98 -7.88
CA PHE A 45 -14.12 -7.99 -7.90
C PHE A 45 -14.50 -9.23 -7.10
N ALA A 46 -14.26 -10.39 -7.71
CA ALA A 46 -14.27 -11.72 -7.06
C ALA A 46 -12.92 -12.40 -7.33
N TYR A 47 -12.40 -13.14 -6.37
CA TYR A 47 -11.22 -13.99 -6.60
C TYR A 47 -11.56 -15.12 -7.57
N PRO A 48 -10.59 -15.64 -8.37
CA PRO A 48 -10.84 -16.67 -9.37
C PRO A 48 -11.54 -17.93 -8.82
N ASP A 49 -11.25 -18.30 -7.57
CA ASP A 49 -11.83 -19.46 -6.90
C ASP A 49 -13.01 -19.09 -5.96
N GLY A 50 -13.44 -17.83 -5.97
CA GLY A 50 -14.51 -17.31 -5.12
C GLY A 50 -15.86 -17.32 -5.81
N GLU A 51 -16.90 -17.80 -5.13
CA GLU A 51 -18.29 -17.79 -5.64
C GLU A 51 -18.92 -16.39 -5.56
N GLU A 52 -18.48 -15.56 -4.60
CA GLU A 52 -19.06 -14.24 -4.34
C GLU A 52 -18.07 -13.09 -4.58
N ALA A 53 -18.62 -11.93 -4.96
CA ALA A 53 -17.83 -10.70 -5.09
C ALA A 53 -17.38 -10.19 -3.72
N VAL A 54 -16.07 -9.99 -3.57
CA VAL A 54 -15.44 -9.41 -2.37
C VAL A 54 -15.55 -7.88 -2.37
N LEU A 55 -15.59 -7.27 -3.56
CA LEU A 55 -15.83 -5.83 -3.74
C LEU A 55 -17.00 -5.66 -4.69
N LYS A 56 -17.92 -4.74 -4.36
CA LYS A 56 -19.18 -4.55 -5.07
C LYS A 56 -19.36 -3.05 -5.36
N ASP A 57 -19.34 -2.69 -6.64
CA ASP A 57 -19.63 -1.35 -7.13
C ASP A 57 -18.82 -0.22 -6.47
N ILE A 58 -17.52 -0.43 -6.30
CA ILE A 58 -16.63 0.53 -5.65
C ILE A 58 -16.33 1.68 -6.59
N SER A 59 -16.65 2.92 -6.16
CA SER A 59 -16.37 4.15 -6.93
C SER A 59 -15.79 5.24 -6.02
N PHE A 60 -14.59 5.69 -6.35
CA PHE A 60 -13.93 6.85 -5.74
C PHE A 60 -12.85 7.41 -6.64
N ASN A 61 -12.37 8.59 -6.30
CA ASN A 61 -11.22 9.24 -6.93
C ASN A 61 -10.25 9.76 -5.88
N ALA A 62 -8.98 9.85 -6.27
CA ALA A 62 -7.92 10.52 -5.52
C ALA A 62 -7.08 11.36 -6.49
N THR A 63 -6.56 12.47 -5.99
CA THR A 63 -5.73 13.41 -6.77
C THR A 63 -4.39 13.64 -6.08
N GLN A 64 -3.42 14.12 -6.83
CA GLN A 64 -2.09 14.47 -6.32
C GLN A 64 -2.18 15.34 -5.06
N GLY A 65 -1.38 15.02 -4.06
CA GLY A 65 -1.35 15.67 -2.75
C GLY A 65 -2.46 15.22 -1.78
N GLU A 66 -3.41 14.38 -2.24
CA GLU A 66 -4.53 13.90 -1.41
C GLU A 66 -4.15 12.60 -0.68
N THR A 67 -4.50 12.55 0.61
CA THR A 67 -4.44 11.32 1.41
C THR A 67 -5.84 10.72 1.51
N VAL A 68 -6.02 9.52 0.94
CA VAL A 68 -7.27 8.74 1.02
C VAL A 68 -7.07 7.54 1.94
N ALA A 69 -7.87 7.47 2.98
CA ALA A 69 -7.83 6.39 3.95
C ALA A 69 -8.98 5.40 3.77
N PHE A 70 -8.70 4.12 4.01
CA PHE A 70 -9.68 3.04 3.97
C PHE A 70 -9.80 2.41 5.36
N ILE A 71 -11.02 2.35 5.88
CA ILE A 71 -11.33 1.73 7.17
C ILE A 71 -12.56 0.81 7.05
N GLY A 72 -12.69 -0.12 7.98
CA GLY A 72 -13.79 -1.08 8.05
C GLY A 72 -13.37 -2.32 8.83
N SER A 73 -14.30 -3.21 9.11
CA SER A 73 -14.04 -4.48 9.82
C SER A 73 -13.05 -5.38 9.07
N THR A 74 -12.49 -6.37 9.78
CA THR A 74 -11.69 -7.41 9.14
C THR A 74 -12.55 -8.14 8.11
N GLY A 75 -11.98 -8.38 6.92
CA GLY A 75 -12.73 -9.01 5.81
C GLY A 75 -13.60 -8.07 4.98
N SER A 76 -13.67 -6.77 5.26
CA SER A 76 -14.47 -5.82 4.48
C SER A 76 -13.95 -5.51 3.06
N GLY A 77 -12.80 -6.08 2.65
CA GLY A 77 -12.25 -5.91 1.30
C GLY A 77 -11.14 -4.88 1.16
N LYS A 78 -10.67 -4.22 2.23
CA LYS A 78 -9.64 -3.15 2.17
C LYS A 78 -8.36 -3.56 1.46
N SER A 79 -7.71 -4.63 1.90
CA SER A 79 -6.46 -5.12 1.27
C SER A 79 -6.71 -5.63 -0.15
N THR A 80 -7.89 -6.21 -0.42
CA THR A 80 -8.29 -6.60 -1.77
C THR A 80 -8.35 -5.37 -2.68
N LEU A 81 -8.99 -4.29 -2.24
CA LEU A 81 -9.14 -3.04 -2.99
C LEU A 81 -7.77 -2.48 -3.42
N ILE A 82 -6.85 -2.32 -2.46
CA ILE A 82 -5.54 -1.76 -2.77
C ILE A 82 -4.65 -2.69 -3.61
N ASN A 83 -4.86 -4.01 -3.54
CA ASN A 83 -4.14 -5.00 -4.36
C ASN A 83 -4.55 -4.97 -5.84
N LEU A 84 -5.71 -4.40 -6.18
CA LEU A 84 -6.12 -4.20 -7.57
C LEU A 84 -5.32 -3.09 -8.26
N ILE A 85 -4.82 -2.10 -7.52
CA ILE A 85 -4.11 -0.94 -8.08
C ILE A 85 -2.79 -1.35 -8.77
N PRO A 86 -1.87 -2.15 -8.14
CA PRO A 86 -0.67 -2.65 -8.80
C PRO A 86 -0.96 -3.82 -9.76
N ARG A 87 -2.25 -4.07 -10.03
CA ARG A 87 -2.74 -5.13 -10.90
C ARG A 87 -2.18 -6.49 -10.49
N PHE A 88 -2.36 -6.86 -9.20
CA PHE A 88 -2.16 -8.23 -8.75
C PHE A 88 -3.30 -9.14 -9.18
N TYR A 89 -4.46 -8.54 -9.46
CA TYR A 89 -5.65 -9.16 -10.04
C TYR A 89 -6.33 -8.17 -10.98
N ASP A 90 -7.00 -8.66 -12.01
CA ASP A 90 -7.87 -7.84 -12.86
C ASP A 90 -9.28 -7.77 -12.27
N VAL A 91 -9.94 -6.64 -12.45
CA VAL A 91 -11.31 -6.41 -11.96
C VAL A 91 -12.31 -7.29 -12.73
N SER A 92 -13.37 -7.74 -12.05
CA SER A 92 -14.45 -8.53 -12.69
C SER A 92 -15.40 -7.64 -13.49
N LYS A 93 -15.63 -6.39 -13.02
CA LYS A 93 -16.44 -5.35 -13.69
C LYS A 93 -15.91 -3.98 -13.32
N GLY A 94 -16.24 -2.97 -14.13
CA GLY A 94 -15.77 -1.61 -13.94
C GLY A 94 -14.34 -1.43 -14.39
N GLU A 95 -13.72 -0.33 -14.01
CA GLU A 95 -12.34 -0.03 -14.39
C GLU A 95 -11.63 0.79 -13.34
N ILE A 96 -10.29 0.64 -13.31
CA ILE A 96 -9.37 1.45 -12.50
C ILE A 96 -8.50 2.24 -13.46
N LYS A 97 -8.41 3.55 -13.26
CA LYS A 97 -7.62 4.43 -14.09
C LYS A 97 -6.56 5.15 -13.27
N ILE A 98 -5.36 5.26 -13.82
CA ILE A 98 -4.30 6.15 -13.36
C ILE A 98 -4.05 7.17 -14.47
N ASP A 99 -4.07 8.46 -14.13
CA ASP A 99 -3.90 9.56 -15.08
C ASP A 99 -4.88 9.47 -16.28
N GLY A 100 -6.12 9.03 -16.01
CA GLY A 100 -7.18 8.86 -17.00
C GLY A 100 -7.05 7.61 -17.88
N MET A 101 -5.98 6.84 -17.78
CA MET A 101 -5.75 5.61 -18.54
C MET A 101 -6.09 4.39 -17.68
N ASN A 102 -6.87 3.44 -18.22
CA ASN A 102 -7.14 2.16 -17.56
C ASN A 102 -5.83 1.42 -17.27
N ILE A 103 -5.68 0.90 -16.04
CA ILE A 103 -4.46 0.20 -15.60
C ILE A 103 -4.15 -1.04 -16.46
N GLN A 104 -5.11 -1.61 -17.14
CA GLN A 104 -4.92 -2.73 -18.06
C GLN A 104 -4.17 -2.33 -19.34
N ASN A 105 -4.12 -1.04 -19.66
CA ASN A 105 -3.44 -0.50 -20.84
C ASN A 105 -1.97 -0.13 -20.57
N TYR A 106 -1.51 -0.26 -19.33
CA TYR A 106 -0.11 -0.13 -18.98
C TYR A 106 0.60 -1.49 -19.10
N SER A 107 1.90 -1.49 -19.42
CA SER A 107 2.74 -2.65 -19.12
C SER A 107 2.81 -2.80 -17.59
N ILE A 108 2.95 -4.03 -17.10
CA ILE A 108 3.02 -4.31 -15.65
C ILE A 108 4.18 -3.55 -15.00
N SER A 109 5.33 -3.48 -15.66
CA SER A 109 6.49 -2.73 -15.18
C SER A 109 6.16 -1.24 -15.06
N SER A 110 5.68 -0.61 -16.14
CA SER A 110 5.34 0.82 -16.17
C SER A 110 4.26 1.20 -15.14
N LEU A 111 3.25 0.34 -14.94
CA LEU A 111 2.24 0.52 -13.91
C LEU A 111 2.86 0.50 -12.50
N ARG A 112 3.63 -0.54 -12.21
CA ARG A 112 4.24 -0.74 -10.89
C ARG A 112 5.34 0.27 -10.58
N ASP A 113 5.97 0.83 -11.59
CA ASP A 113 6.94 1.92 -11.41
C ASP A 113 6.31 3.19 -10.86
N LYS A 114 5.03 3.43 -11.14
CA LYS A 114 4.24 4.55 -10.58
C LYS A 114 3.82 4.34 -9.12
N ILE A 115 3.98 3.13 -8.57
CA ILE A 115 3.42 2.73 -7.28
C ILE A 115 4.51 2.34 -6.29
N GLY A 116 4.49 2.92 -5.10
CA GLY A 116 5.23 2.49 -3.93
C GLY A 116 4.30 1.73 -2.99
N PHE A 117 4.40 0.40 -2.99
CA PHE A 117 3.54 -0.47 -2.18
C PHE A 117 4.24 -0.91 -0.91
N ILE A 118 3.65 -0.60 0.25
CA ILE A 118 4.15 -0.98 1.57
C ILE A 118 3.16 -1.99 2.18
N PRO A 119 3.50 -3.29 2.18
CA PRO A 119 2.59 -4.32 2.66
C PRO A 119 2.46 -4.31 4.19
N GLN A 120 1.38 -4.86 4.69
CA GLN A 120 1.13 -5.07 6.12
C GLN A 120 2.27 -5.83 6.79
N LYS A 121 2.77 -6.88 6.14
CA LYS A 121 3.93 -7.66 6.61
C LYS A 121 5.14 -7.32 5.76
N ALA A 122 6.04 -6.51 6.31
CA ALA A 122 7.27 -6.13 5.64
C ALA A 122 8.16 -7.35 5.35
N MET A 123 8.63 -7.42 4.11
CA MET A 123 9.60 -8.42 3.64
C MET A 123 10.91 -7.75 3.30
N LEU A 124 12.00 -8.29 3.81
CA LEU A 124 13.36 -7.89 3.48
C LEU A 124 14.08 -9.07 2.83
N PHE A 125 15.03 -8.74 1.98
CA PHE A 125 15.89 -9.72 1.30
C PHE A 125 17.22 -9.87 2.03
N THR A 126 17.85 -11.01 1.89
CA THR A 126 19.23 -11.21 2.33
C THR A 126 20.14 -10.26 1.57
N GLY A 127 21.00 -9.54 2.27
CA GLY A 127 21.86 -8.47 1.75
C GLY A 127 22.01 -7.35 2.76
N THR A 128 22.68 -6.27 2.41
CA THR A 128 22.86 -5.13 3.30
C THR A 128 21.57 -4.33 3.50
N ILE A 129 21.54 -3.49 4.54
CA ILE A 129 20.42 -2.54 4.74
C ILE A 129 20.33 -1.58 3.54
N ALA A 130 21.47 -1.07 3.05
CA ALA A 130 21.51 -0.19 1.89
C ALA A 130 20.93 -0.86 0.64
N GLU A 131 21.31 -2.10 0.35
CA GLU A 131 20.76 -2.89 -0.77
C GLU A 131 19.26 -3.07 -0.64
N ASN A 132 18.77 -3.37 0.57
CA ASN A 132 17.34 -3.50 0.82
C ASN A 132 16.55 -2.22 0.54
N ILE A 133 17.11 -1.05 0.84
CA ILE A 133 16.48 0.24 0.51
C ILE A 133 16.58 0.50 -0.99
N ARG A 134 17.75 0.27 -1.62
CA ARG A 134 17.98 0.43 -3.05
C ARG A 134 17.13 -0.46 -3.95
N TYR A 135 16.48 -1.48 -3.40
CA TYR A 135 15.48 -2.25 -4.16
C TYR A 135 14.35 -1.37 -4.73
N GLY A 136 14.09 -0.20 -4.14
CA GLY A 136 13.16 0.80 -4.67
C GLY A 136 13.71 1.62 -5.83
N LYS A 137 15.06 1.81 -5.87
CA LYS A 137 15.80 2.54 -6.90
C LYS A 137 17.25 2.05 -6.90
N GLU A 138 17.61 1.19 -7.87
CA GLU A 138 18.90 0.49 -7.91
C GLU A 138 20.12 1.42 -7.97
N ASP A 139 19.99 2.52 -8.73
CA ASP A 139 21.04 3.53 -8.96
C ASP A 139 21.07 4.62 -7.88
N ALA A 140 20.32 4.45 -6.77
CA ALA A 140 20.28 5.45 -5.71
C ALA A 140 21.64 5.67 -5.06
N THR A 141 22.00 6.95 -4.86
CA THR A 141 23.22 7.33 -4.14
C THR A 141 23.09 7.00 -2.65
N ILE A 142 24.19 7.06 -1.91
CA ILE A 142 24.13 6.80 -0.46
C ILE A 142 23.36 7.93 0.26
N GLU A 143 23.44 9.15 -0.22
CA GLU A 143 22.70 10.30 0.31
C GLU A 143 21.19 10.12 0.14
N GLU A 144 20.75 9.60 -1.01
CA GLU A 144 19.33 9.25 -1.23
C GLU A 144 18.87 8.13 -0.31
N VAL A 145 19.72 7.12 -0.07
CA VAL A 145 19.44 6.03 0.87
C VAL A 145 19.32 6.56 2.31
N GLU A 146 20.26 7.42 2.74
CA GLU A 146 20.22 8.05 4.06
C GLU A 146 18.99 8.95 4.21
N HIS A 147 18.65 9.74 3.19
CA HIS A 147 17.45 10.58 3.20
C HIS A 147 16.17 9.74 3.35
N ALA A 148 16.02 8.68 2.57
CA ALA A 148 14.87 7.78 2.68
C ALA A 148 14.80 7.11 4.06
N ALA A 149 15.94 6.75 4.65
CA ALA A 149 16.02 6.20 5.99
C ALA A 149 15.63 7.22 7.08
N HIS A 150 15.98 8.50 6.91
CA HIS A 150 15.54 9.58 7.80
C HIS A 150 14.03 9.76 7.78
N ILE A 151 13.44 9.88 6.60
CA ILE A 151 11.98 10.02 6.45
C ILE A 151 11.27 8.81 7.08
N ALA A 152 11.76 7.59 6.82
CA ALA A 152 11.20 6.35 7.37
C ALA A 152 11.47 6.16 8.87
N GLN A 153 12.11 7.11 9.57
CA GLN A 153 12.53 7.00 10.97
C GLN A 153 13.44 5.78 11.22
N ALA A 154 14.21 5.39 10.21
CA ALA A 154 15.09 4.21 10.25
C ALA A 154 16.55 4.56 10.53
N TYR A 155 16.96 5.81 10.27
CA TYR A 155 18.36 6.24 10.31
C TYR A 155 19.04 5.95 11.65
N ASP A 156 18.41 6.30 12.78
CA ASP A 156 19.02 6.19 14.10
C ASP A 156 19.36 4.74 14.44
N PHE A 157 18.41 3.82 14.30
CA PHE A 157 18.69 2.41 14.59
C PHE A 157 19.70 1.77 13.62
N ILE A 158 19.79 2.30 12.37
CA ILE A 158 20.80 1.84 11.40
C ILE A 158 22.18 2.26 11.88
N LYS A 159 22.35 3.52 12.32
CA LYS A 159 23.62 4.03 12.83
C LYS A 159 24.08 3.36 14.14
N GLU A 160 23.17 2.82 14.93
CA GLU A 160 23.50 2.02 16.12
C GLU A 160 24.07 0.63 15.80
N LYS A 161 23.90 0.15 14.56
CA LYS A 161 24.45 -1.13 14.15
C LYS A 161 25.95 -1.03 13.86
N PRO A 162 26.74 -2.10 14.15
CA PRO A 162 28.19 -2.09 13.98
C PRO A 162 28.66 -1.65 12.58
N LEU A 163 27.94 -2.07 11.52
CA LEU A 163 28.29 -1.76 10.13
C LEU A 163 27.33 -0.72 9.51
N GLY A 164 26.42 -0.14 10.28
CA GLY A 164 25.48 0.88 9.79
C GLY A 164 24.66 0.38 8.60
N PHE A 165 24.73 1.10 7.48
CA PHE A 165 24.02 0.74 6.23
C PHE A 165 24.56 -0.53 5.55
N ASP A 166 25.80 -0.92 5.84
CA ASP A 166 26.41 -2.15 5.34
C ASP A 166 26.09 -3.36 6.22
N GLU A 167 25.34 -3.18 7.31
CA GLU A 167 24.88 -4.29 8.16
C GLU A 167 24.02 -5.26 7.36
N LEU A 168 24.34 -6.57 7.48
CA LEU A 168 23.65 -7.62 6.75
C LEU A 168 22.30 -7.95 7.39
N ILE A 169 21.28 -8.00 6.58
CA ILE A 169 19.99 -8.60 6.89
C ILE A 169 20.11 -10.10 6.63
N THR A 170 19.88 -10.90 7.67
CA THR A 170 19.92 -12.35 7.61
C THR A 170 18.70 -12.92 6.88
N GLU A 171 18.77 -14.19 6.51
CA GLU A 171 17.61 -14.92 5.98
C GLU A 171 16.41 -14.80 6.94
N SER A 172 15.24 -14.52 6.39
CA SER A 172 14.01 -14.22 7.15
C SER A 172 14.08 -12.96 8.04
N ALA A 173 15.13 -12.13 7.94
CA ALA A 173 15.32 -10.88 8.65
C ALA A 173 15.16 -11.01 10.18
N THR A 174 15.69 -12.09 10.77
CA THR A 174 15.57 -12.38 12.21
C THR A 174 16.40 -11.45 13.09
N ASN A 175 17.39 -10.76 12.53
CA ASN A 175 18.27 -9.82 13.22
C ASN A 175 17.75 -8.38 13.28
N VAL A 176 16.50 -8.15 12.84
CA VAL A 176 15.78 -6.87 12.95
C VAL A 176 14.38 -7.08 13.52
N SER A 177 13.93 -6.11 14.35
CA SER A 177 12.58 -6.17 14.92
C SER A 177 11.50 -5.96 13.86
N GLY A 178 10.23 -6.27 14.19
CA GLY A 178 9.09 -6.03 13.29
C GLY A 178 8.97 -4.58 12.86
N GLY A 179 9.08 -3.63 13.81
CA GLY A 179 9.05 -2.20 13.52
C GLY A 179 10.25 -1.73 12.69
N GLN A 180 11.46 -2.29 12.92
CA GLN A 180 12.63 -2.00 12.08
C GLN A 180 12.43 -2.49 10.64
N ARG A 181 11.92 -3.71 10.46
CA ARG A 181 11.58 -4.24 9.12
C ARG A 181 10.58 -3.34 8.41
N GLN A 182 9.54 -2.91 9.12
CA GLN A 182 8.52 -2.05 8.56
C GLN A 182 9.11 -0.71 8.09
N ARG A 183 9.95 -0.06 8.91
CA ARG A 183 10.61 1.19 8.55
C ARG A 183 11.55 1.04 7.35
N LEU A 184 12.28 -0.07 7.23
CA LEU A 184 13.11 -0.35 6.05
C LEU A 184 12.26 -0.56 4.79
N SER A 185 11.11 -1.23 4.91
CA SER A 185 10.15 -1.39 3.81
C SER A 185 9.57 -0.04 3.37
N ILE A 186 9.30 0.86 4.31
CA ILE A 186 8.84 2.23 4.04
C ILE A 186 9.96 3.02 3.35
N ALA A 187 11.22 2.96 3.83
CA ALA A 187 12.37 3.63 3.18
C ALA A 187 12.55 3.17 1.72
N ARG A 188 12.36 1.87 1.45
CA ARG A 188 12.36 1.31 0.10
C ARG A 188 11.29 1.92 -0.82
N ALA A 189 10.12 2.20 -0.30
CA ALA A 189 9.06 2.85 -1.07
C ALA A 189 9.32 4.35 -1.27
N ILE A 190 9.87 5.03 -0.25
CA ILE A 190 10.18 6.46 -0.30
C ILE A 190 11.27 6.77 -1.34
N ILE A 191 12.36 5.99 -1.37
CA ILE A 191 13.48 6.24 -2.29
C ILE A 191 13.06 6.16 -3.76
N LYS A 192 11.98 5.45 -4.06
CA LYS A 192 11.40 5.32 -5.39
C LYS A 192 10.73 6.60 -5.88
N LYS A 193 10.24 7.46 -4.98
CA LYS A 193 9.44 8.68 -5.26
C LYS A 193 8.29 8.41 -6.24
N PRO A 194 7.40 7.48 -5.92
CA PRO A 194 6.32 7.07 -6.80
C PRO A 194 5.21 8.11 -6.87
N GLN A 195 4.35 8.02 -7.91
CA GLN A 195 3.14 8.85 -8.04
C GLN A 195 2.06 8.47 -7.02
N ILE A 196 2.02 7.20 -6.60
CA ILE A 196 1.04 6.66 -5.66
C ILE A 196 1.76 5.86 -4.58
N TYR A 197 1.59 6.26 -3.33
CA TYR A 197 1.98 5.46 -2.17
C TYR A 197 0.79 4.66 -1.66
N ILE A 198 1.00 3.38 -1.37
CA ILE A 198 -0.01 2.48 -0.78
C ILE A 198 0.55 1.90 0.51
N PHE A 199 -0.08 2.24 1.63
CA PHE A 199 0.24 1.73 2.96
C PHE A 199 -0.84 0.75 3.40
N ASP A 200 -0.55 -0.57 3.36
CA ASP A 200 -1.48 -1.60 3.83
C ASP A 200 -1.23 -1.88 5.32
N ASP A 201 -1.98 -1.25 6.20
CA ASP A 201 -1.88 -1.36 7.68
C ASP A 201 -0.43 -1.29 8.21
N SER A 202 0.41 -0.52 7.50
CA SER A 202 1.86 -0.51 7.68
C SER A 202 2.32 0.20 8.94
N PHE A 203 1.46 0.99 9.57
CA PHE A 203 1.74 1.76 10.78
C PHE A 203 1.48 0.96 12.06
N SER A 204 0.70 -0.12 11.99
CA SER A 204 0.30 -0.91 13.16
C SER A 204 1.46 -1.58 13.91
N ALA A 205 2.57 -1.86 13.21
CA ALA A 205 3.79 -2.44 13.77
C ALA A 205 4.70 -1.43 14.48
N LEU A 206 4.37 -0.13 14.43
CA LEU A 206 5.16 0.95 15.00
C LEU A 206 4.59 1.38 16.36
N ASP A 207 5.48 1.85 17.24
CA ASP A 207 5.07 2.55 18.45
C ASP A 207 4.50 3.93 18.12
N PHE A 208 3.68 4.46 19.01
CA PHE A 208 2.94 5.72 18.80
C PHE A 208 3.84 6.91 18.43
N LYS A 209 5.00 7.04 19.08
CA LYS A 209 5.93 8.15 18.82
C LYS A 209 6.53 8.04 17.42
N THR A 210 7.03 6.87 17.07
CA THR A 210 7.62 6.60 15.73
C THR A 210 6.56 6.76 14.62
N ASP A 211 5.33 6.28 14.83
CA ASP A 211 4.22 6.46 13.89
C ASP A 211 3.92 7.94 13.64
N SER A 212 3.78 8.74 14.70
CA SER A 212 3.51 10.18 14.60
C SER A 212 4.63 10.93 13.85
N MET A 213 5.90 10.66 14.20
CA MET A 213 7.06 11.29 13.54
C MET A 213 7.14 10.90 12.07
N LEU A 214 6.90 9.64 11.75
CA LEU A 214 6.91 9.13 10.38
C LEU A 214 5.82 9.79 9.54
N ARG A 215 4.58 9.86 10.03
CA ARG A 215 3.47 10.52 9.30
C ARG A 215 3.73 11.99 9.07
N HIS A 216 4.32 12.67 10.06
CA HIS A 216 4.71 14.07 9.89
C HIS A 216 5.78 14.24 8.80
N ALA A 217 6.82 13.39 8.78
CA ALA A 217 7.87 13.42 7.77
C ALA A 217 7.33 13.06 6.38
N LEU A 218 6.45 12.06 6.28
CA LEU A 218 5.81 11.66 5.03
C LEU A 218 4.99 12.78 4.40
N LYS A 219 4.31 13.60 5.20
CA LYS A 219 3.44 14.66 4.68
C LYS A 219 4.16 15.65 3.75
N SER A 220 5.40 16.00 4.06
CA SER A 220 6.21 16.88 3.19
C SER A 220 6.75 16.14 1.97
N GLU A 221 7.08 14.86 2.11
CA GLU A 221 7.69 14.06 1.04
C GLU A 221 6.66 13.60 -0.01
N THR A 222 5.39 13.51 0.37
CA THR A 222 4.33 12.97 -0.49
C THR A 222 3.40 14.02 -1.09
N MET A 223 3.73 15.31 -0.99
CA MET A 223 2.89 16.41 -1.51
C MET A 223 2.62 16.33 -3.03
N GLU A 224 3.54 15.73 -3.77
CA GLU A 224 3.40 15.53 -5.22
C GLU A 224 2.88 14.12 -5.58
N SER A 225 2.39 13.38 -4.61
CA SER A 225 1.91 12.00 -4.79
C SER A 225 0.49 11.84 -4.24
N ILE A 226 -0.18 10.78 -4.66
CA ILE A 226 -1.40 10.29 -4.02
C ILE A 226 -1.00 9.34 -2.89
N VAL A 227 -1.59 9.48 -1.72
CA VAL A 227 -1.33 8.61 -0.58
C VAL A 227 -2.58 7.81 -0.23
N LEU A 228 -2.48 6.49 -0.30
CA LEU A 228 -3.54 5.56 0.09
C LEU A 228 -3.15 4.84 1.37
N VAL A 229 -3.99 4.91 2.39
CA VAL A 229 -3.73 4.32 3.71
C VAL A 229 -4.84 3.36 4.08
N VAL A 230 -4.54 2.09 4.17
CA VAL A 230 -5.41 1.14 4.88
C VAL A 230 -5.02 1.14 6.35
N ALA A 231 -5.96 1.38 7.23
CA ALA A 231 -5.71 1.37 8.67
C ALA A 231 -6.85 0.71 9.44
N GLN A 232 -6.50 0.20 10.61
CA GLN A 232 -7.44 -0.32 11.61
C GLN A 232 -7.65 0.67 12.76
N ARG A 233 -6.75 1.69 12.89
CA ARG A 233 -6.82 2.69 13.95
C ARG A 233 -7.34 4.02 13.42
N ILE A 234 -8.33 4.57 14.10
CA ILE A 234 -8.88 5.91 13.81
C ILE A 234 -7.79 6.98 13.87
N SER A 235 -6.93 6.94 14.90
CA SER A 235 -5.85 7.91 15.07
C SER A 235 -4.86 7.98 13.91
N THR A 236 -4.77 6.94 13.08
CA THR A 236 -3.93 6.92 11.89
C THR A 236 -4.53 7.69 10.72
N ILE A 237 -5.86 7.79 10.66
CA ILE A 237 -6.60 8.27 9.48
C ILE A 237 -7.44 9.51 9.71
N MET A 238 -7.57 9.99 10.94
CA MET A 238 -8.44 11.12 11.26
C MET A 238 -8.07 12.42 10.52
N ASP A 239 -6.81 12.59 10.17
CA ASP A 239 -6.30 13.73 9.41
C ASP A 239 -6.32 13.53 7.88
N ALA A 240 -6.83 12.40 7.38
CA ALA A 240 -6.92 12.14 5.95
C ALA A 240 -7.90 13.11 5.26
N ASP A 241 -7.57 13.49 4.02
CA ASP A 241 -8.43 14.38 3.21
C ASP A 241 -9.75 13.72 2.88
N LYS A 242 -9.74 12.40 2.74
CA LYS A 242 -10.90 11.56 2.46
C LYS A 242 -10.76 10.22 3.15
N ILE A 243 -11.80 9.81 3.86
CA ILE A 243 -11.93 8.49 4.47
C ILE A 243 -13.04 7.74 3.76
N ILE A 244 -12.75 6.51 3.35
CA ILE A 244 -13.70 5.59 2.74
C ILE A 244 -13.97 4.45 3.72
N VAL A 245 -15.22 4.29 4.11
CA VAL A 245 -15.65 3.24 5.04
C VAL A 245 -16.17 2.07 4.25
N LEU A 246 -15.50 0.91 4.39
CA LEU A 246 -15.87 -0.33 3.72
C LEU A 246 -16.59 -1.28 4.68
N HIS A 247 -17.71 -1.84 4.24
CA HIS A 247 -18.46 -2.85 4.94
C HIS A 247 -18.99 -3.89 3.95
N GLU A 248 -18.69 -5.16 4.17
CA GLU A 248 -19.12 -6.29 3.31
C GLU A 248 -18.87 -6.07 1.80
N GLY A 249 -17.72 -5.45 1.50
CA GLY A 249 -17.30 -5.19 0.11
C GLY A 249 -17.94 -3.97 -0.54
N GLU A 250 -18.69 -3.15 0.19
CA GLU A 250 -19.36 -1.94 -0.29
C GLU A 250 -18.83 -0.69 0.42
N VAL A 251 -18.93 0.47 -0.24
CA VAL A 251 -18.65 1.78 0.36
C VAL A 251 -19.89 2.27 1.09
N VAL A 252 -19.86 2.28 2.43
CA VAL A 252 -20.98 2.71 3.27
C VAL A 252 -20.83 4.12 3.82
N GLY A 253 -19.66 4.73 3.65
CA GLY A 253 -19.40 6.11 4.04
C GLY A 253 -18.18 6.67 3.30
N LYS A 254 -18.23 7.97 2.96
CA LYS A 254 -17.14 8.70 2.32
C LYS A 254 -17.17 10.15 2.75
N GLY A 255 -16.09 10.65 3.32
CA GLY A 255 -15.98 12.03 3.79
C GLY A 255 -14.79 12.23 4.72
N LYS A 256 -14.75 13.34 5.43
CA LYS A 256 -13.78 13.63 6.49
C LYS A 256 -14.20 13.00 7.82
N HIS A 257 -13.24 12.86 8.74
CA HIS A 257 -13.47 12.29 10.07
C HIS A 257 -14.71 12.88 10.77
N LYS A 258 -14.76 14.19 10.94
CA LYS A 258 -15.89 14.91 11.60
C LYS A 258 -17.24 14.72 10.91
N GLU A 259 -17.25 14.58 9.60
CA GLU A 259 -18.45 14.35 8.81
C GLU A 259 -18.94 12.90 9.02
N LEU A 260 -18.03 11.93 8.93
CA LEU A 260 -18.37 10.51 9.07
C LEU A 260 -18.82 10.14 10.47
N LEU A 261 -18.30 10.78 11.52
CA LEU A 261 -18.80 10.62 12.88
C LEU A 261 -20.31 10.92 12.99
N LYS A 262 -20.82 11.85 12.17
CA LYS A 262 -22.24 12.28 12.19
C LYS A 262 -23.10 11.51 11.19
N THR A 263 -22.54 11.11 10.05
CA THR A 263 -23.30 10.61 8.91
C THR A 263 -23.18 9.10 8.67
N CYS A 264 -22.15 8.45 9.21
CA CYS A 264 -21.88 7.03 8.99
C CYS A 264 -21.91 6.24 10.32
N PRO A 265 -23.00 5.51 10.62
CA PRO A 265 -23.12 4.75 11.87
C PRO A 265 -21.97 3.75 12.08
N ILE A 266 -21.54 3.07 11.01
CA ILE A 266 -20.45 2.08 11.07
C ILE A 266 -19.12 2.77 11.43
N TYR A 267 -18.85 3.95 10.85
CA TYR A 267 -17.66 4.71 11.21
C TYR A 267 -17.69 5.18 12.67
N HIS A 268 -18.86 5.66 13.12
CA HIS A 268 -19.07 6.07 14.51
C HIS A 268 -18.84 4.89 15.48
N GLU A 269 -19.36 3.70 15.17
CA GLU A 269 -19.14 2.51 15.98
C GLU A 269 -17.65 2.14 16.08
N ILE A 270 -16.92 2.16 14.96
CA ILE A 270 -15.47 1.92 14.93
C ILE A 270 -14.74 2.98 15.77
N ALA A 271 -15.09 4.25 15.63
CA ALA A 271 -14.49 5.35 16.38
C ALA A 271 -14.76 5.23 17.89
N ALA A 272 -16.01 4.96 18.28
CA ALA A 272 -16.41 4.79 19.68
C ALA A 272 -15.74 3.59 20.36
N SER A 273 -15.32 2.59 19.60
CA SER A 273 -14.55 1.45 20.14
C SER A 273 -13.08 1.78 20.43
N GLN A 274 -12.56 2.92 19.92
CA GLN A 274 -11.14 3.25 19.97
C GLN A 274 -10.81 4.60 20.63
N LEU A 275 -11.76 5.54 20.61
CA LEU A 275 -11.62 6.89 21.17
C LEU A 275 -12.40 7.01 22.47
N SER A 276 -11.95 7.88 23.37
CA SER A 276 -12.66 8.24 24.57
C SER A 276 -13.91 9.11 24.25
N GLU A 277 -14.86 9.18 25.17
CA GLU A 277 -16.03 10.06 25.01
C GLU A 277 -15.65 11.53 24.87
N GLU A 278 -14.55 11.95 25.51
CA GLU A 278 -14.02 13.30 25.37
C GLU A 278 -13.48 13.55 23.94
N GLU A 279 -12.71 12.62 23.37
CA GLU A 279 -12.19 12.73 22.00
C GLU A 279 -13.32 12.71 20.96
N LEU A 280 -14.38 11.93 21.18
CA LEU A 280 -15.55 11.91 20.29
C LEU A 280 -16.38 13.19 20.34
N ASN A 281 -16.39 13.91 21.48
CA ASN A 281 -17.21 15.12 21.67
C ASN A 281 -16.43 16.42 21.46
N TYR A 282 -15.09 16.42 21.51
CA TYR A 282 -14.25 17.60 21.28
C TYR A 282 -14.10 17.97 19.81
N GLU A 283 -14.60 17.19 18.90
CA GLU A 283 -14.56 17.38 17.45
C GLU A 283 -15.95 17.62 16.83
#